data_99d3cd749b28ec301b4109a03bb73edd
#
_entry.id   99d3cd749b28ec301b4109a03bb73edd
#
_cell.length_a   1.000
_cell.length_b   1.000
_cell.length_c   1.000
_cell.angle_alpha   90.00
_cell.angle_beta   90.00
_cell.angle_gamma   90.00
#
_symmetry.space_group_name_H-M   'P 1'
#
loop_
_entity.id
_entity.type
_entity.pdbx_description
1 polymer ?
#
loop_
_entity_poly.entity_id
_entity_poly.type
_entity_poly.pdbx_seq_one_letter_code
_entity_poly.pdbx_strand_id
1 'polypeptide(L)'
;MFIYAIGTETRQKIGISKNPHKRLKQLQTGNAEQLVLHHMIEVHDDRTRLLERFLHKDIGYKKLKGEWFNLTKQEAKDYLTFAEITWVNDPLLSLKL
;
A
#
# COMPACT_ATOMS: atom_id res chain seq x y z
N MET A 1 -3.66 0.39 -12.02
CA MET A 1 -3.39 -0.54 -10.93
C MET A 1 -3.42 0.20 -9.61
N PHE A 2 -3.66 -0.48 -8.52
CA PHE A 2 -3.78 0.16 -7.21
C PHE A 2 -2.63 -0.26 -6.30
N ILE A 3 -2.19 0.68 -5.46
CA ILE A 3 -1.41 0.38 -4.27
C ILE A 3 -2.39 0.41 -3.10
N TYR A 4 -2.39 -0.64 -2.28
CA TYR A 4 -3.36 -0.79 -1.20
C TYR A 4 -2.69 -0.94 0.16
N ALA A 5 -3.46 -0.64 1.20
CA ALA A 5 -3.16 -1.00 2.58
C ALA A 5 -4.26 -1.93 3.08
N ILE A 6 -3.91 -3.18 3.31
CA ILE A 6 -4.80 -4.20 3.87
C ILE A 6 -4.19 -4.69 5.17
N GLY A 7 -4.97 -4.70 6.24
CA GLY A 7 -4.42 -5.17 7.50
C GLY A 7 -5.39 -5.12 8.66
N THR A 8 -4.82 -5.10 9.86
CA THR A 8 -5.52 -5.00 11.14
C THR A 8 -5.47 -3.57 11.65
N GLU A 9 -5.72 -3.36 12.93
CA GLU A 9 -5.56 -2.03 13.53
C GLU A 9 -4.11 -1.59 13.61
N THR A 10 -3.16 -2.54 13.71
CA THR A 10 -1.77 -2.25 14.08
C THR A 10 -0.73 -2.71 13.07
N ARG A 11 -1.10 -3.45 12.03
CA ARG A 11 -0.16 -3.88 11.00
C ARG A 11 -0.83 -3.90 9.65
N GLN A 12 -0.08 -3.54 8.61
CA GLN A 12 -0.61 -3.40 7.27
C GLN A 12 0.28 -4.08 6.25
N LYS A 13 -0.36 -4.72 5.28
CA LYS A 13 0.29 -5.15 4.05
C LYS A 13 0.16 -4.02 3.03
N ILE A 14 1.28 -3.57 2.49
CA ILE A 14 1.31 -2.60 1.41
C ILE A 14 1.69 -3.35 0.13
N GLY A 15 0.77 -3.41 -0.80
CA GLY A 15 0.98 -4.18 -2.03
C GLY A 15 0.26 -3.57 -3.22
N ILE A 16 0.33 -4.27 -4.35
CA ILE A 16 -0.29 -3.82 -5.60
C ILE A 16 -1.32 -4.84 -6.09
N SER A 17 -2.39 -4.35 -6.70
CA SER A 17 -3.41 -5.19 -7.30
C SER A 17 -4.24 -4.39 -8.30
N LYS A 18 -4.75 -5.07 -9.33
CA LYS A 18 -5.76 -4.48 -10.20
C LYS A 18 -7.12 -4.45 -9.53
N ASN A 19 -7.33 -5.30 -8.53
CA ASN A 19 -8.58 -5.37 -7.78
C ASN A 19 -8.29 -5.63 -6.29
N PRO A 20 -8.09 -4.58 -5.48
CA PRO A 20 -7.77 -4.74 -4.06
C PRO A 20 -8.87 -5.44 -3.25
N HIS A 21 -10.13 -5.28 -3.62
CA HIS A 21 -11.22 -5.97 -2.92
C HIS A 21 -11.13 -7.49 -3.10
N LYS A 22 -10.79 -7.95 -4.31
CA LYS A 22 -10.55 -9.37 -4.57
C LYS A 22 -9.30 -9.85 -3.82
N ARG A 23 -8.26 -9.02 -3.79
CA ARG A 23 -7.02 -9.33 -3.07
C ARG A 23 -7.28 -9.49 -1.57
N LEU A 24 -8.13 -8.65 -1.00
CA LEU A 24 -8.54 -8.76 0.40
C LEU A 24 -9.12 -10.16 0.69
N LYS A 25 -10.01 -10.64 -0.16
CA LYS A 25 -10.62 -11.96 0.01
C LYS A 25 -9.57 -13.07 -0.04
N GLN A 26 -8.61 -12.96 -0.96
CA GLN A 26 -7.52 -13.92 -1.07
C GLN A 26 -6.62 -13.92 0.16
N LEU A 27 -6.28 -12.73 0.67
CA LEU A 27 -5.45 -12.61 1.87
C LEU A 27 -6.18 -13.06 3.13
N GLN A 28 -7.50 -12.86 3.20
CA GLN A 28 -8.30 -13.29 4.34
C GLN A 28 -8.30 -14.80 4.49
N THR A 29 -8.28 -15.54 3.39
CA THR A 29 -8.19 -16.99 3.41
C THR A 29 -6.87 -17.41 4.06
N GLY A 30 -6.94 -18.19 5.13
CA GLY A 30 -5.74 -18.64 5.84
C GLY A 30 -5.21 -17.64 6.87
N ASN A 31 -5.90 -16.51 7.10
CA ASN A 31 -5.51 -15.56 8.13
C ASN A 31 -6.55 -15.58 9.27
N ALA A 32 -6.08 -15.83 10.49
CA ALA A 32 -6.95 -15.94 11.66
C ALA A 32 -7.54 -14.57 12.08
N GLU A 33 -6.84 -13.48 11.77
CA GLU A 33 -7.30 -12.13 12.09
C GLU A 33 -8.16 -11.58 10.96
N GLN A 34 -9.18 -10.79 11.31
CA GLN A 34 -10.00 -10.12 10.31
C GLN A 34 -9.18 -8.99 9.66
N LEU A 35 -9.02 -9.07 8.35
CA LEU A 35 -8.34 -8.07 7.56
C LEU A 35 -9.33 -7.08 6.97
N VAL A 36 -8.90 -5.84 6.80
CA VAL A 36 -9.70 -4.75 6.22
C VAL A 36 -8.87 -4.04 5.16
N LEU A 37 -9.50 -3.70 4.05
CA LEU A 37 -8.92 -2.79 3.07
C LEU A 37 -9.09 -1.36 3.60
N HIS A 38 -8.03 -0.82 4.18
CA HIS A 38 -8.09 0.50 4.83
C HIS A 38 -7.97 1.64 3.84
N HIS A 39 -7.19 1.47 2.79
CA HIS A 39 -6.98 2.52 1.80
C HIS A 39 -6.44 1.93 0.50
N MET A 40 -6.69 2.62 -0.60
CA MET A 40 -6.08 2.29 -1.88
C MET A 40 -5.93 3.56 -2.70
N ILE A 41 -4.87 3.62 -3.50
CA ILE A 41 -4.63 4.71 -4.43
C ILE A 41 -4.43 4.14 -5.82
N GLU A 42 -4.96 4.82 -6.82
CA GLU A 42 -4.77 4.41 -8.21
C GLU A 42 -3.49 5.01 -8.77
N VAL A 43 -2.70 4.19 -9.44
CA VAL A 43 -1.41 4.58 -10.02
C VAL A 43 -1.37 4.06 -11.45
N HIS A 44 -0.80 4.83 -12.36
CA HIS A 44 -0.63 4.40 -13.74
C HIS A 44 0.16 3.08 -13.78
N ASP A 45 -0.30 2.14 -14.60
CA ASP A 45 0.20 0.75 -14.58
C ASP A 45 1.72 0.65 -14.74
N ASP A 46 2.32 1.47 -15.60
CA ASP A 46 3.75 1.42 -15.87
C ASP A 46 4.61 1.99 -14.72
N ARG A 47 4.00 2.62 -13.72
CA ARG A 47 4.70 3.22 -12.59
C ARG A 47 4.42 2.53 -11.26
N THR A 48 3.41 1.67 -11.22
CA THR A 48 2.93 1.11 -9.96
C THR A 48 4.00 0.30 -9.23
N ARG A 49 4.72 -0.58 -9.95
CA ARG A 49 5.77 -1.41 -9.32
C ARG A 49 6.94 -0.57 -8.83
N LEU A 50 7.31 0.45 -9.57
CA LEU A 50 8.39 1.35 -9.19
C LEU A 50 8.02 2.11 -7.91
N LEU A 51 6.80 2.64 -7.85
CA LEU A 51 6.32 3.36 -6.68
C LEU A 51 6.21 2.43 -5.47
N GLU A 52 5.67 1.22 -5.65
CA GLU A 52 5.59 0.26 -4.55
C GLU A 52 6.97 -0.03 -3.96
N ARG A 53 7.96 -0.28 -4.81
CA ARG A 53 9.34 -0.52 -4.34
C ARG A 53 9.90 0.67 -3.59
N PHE A 54 9.63 1.87 -4.07
CA PHE A 54 10.06 3.08 -3.39
C PHE A 54 9.39 3.20 -2.01
N LEU A 55 8.08 2.96 -1.93
CA LEU A 55 7.35 3.02 -0.67
C LEU A 55 7.87 1.97 0.31
N HIS A 56 8.10 0.73 -0.13
CA HIS A 56 8.63 -0.32 0.71
C HIS A 56 10.01 0.03 1.26
N LYS A 57 10.84 0.68 0.47
CA LYS A 57 12.15 1.13 0.91
C LYS A 57 12.03 2.29 1.90
N ASP A 58 11.13 3.21 1.64
CA ASP A 58 10.92 4.40 2.46
C ASP A 58 10.45 4.03 3.87
N ILE A 59 9.57 3.04 4.00
CA ILE A 59 9.07 2.57 5.30
C ILE A 59 9.71 1.26 5.73
N GLY A 60 10.85 0.90 5.15
CA GLY A 60 11.52 -0.37 5.44
C GLY A 60 11.91 -0.54 6.92
N TYR A 61 12.14 0.56 7.64
CA TYR A 61 12.43 0.54 9.07
C TYR A 61 11.24 0.03 9.92
N LYS A 62 10.04 0.00 9.34
CA LYS A 62 8.83 -0.54 9.98
C LYS A 62 8.46 -1.93 9.48
N LYS A 63 9.28 -2.52 8.62
CA LYS A 63 9.00 -3.82 8.03
C LYS A 63 9.00 -4.92 9.08
N LEU A 64 7.97 -5.76 9.02
CA LEU A 64 7.85 -6.96 9.87
C LEU A 64 8.32 -8.18 9.11
N LYS A 65 7.55 -8.63 8.13
CA LYS A 65 7.88 -9.79 7.30
C LYS A 65 7.23 -9.64 5.94
N GLY A 66 7.98 -9.89 4.87
CA GLY A 66 7.48 -9.76 3.51
C GLY A 66 7.01 -8.34 3.23
N GLU A 67 5.76 -8.20 2.82
CA GLU A 67 5.15 -6.89 2.55
C GLU A 67 4.34 -6.34 3.73
N TRP A 68 4.51 -6.94 4.93
CA TRP A 68 3.83 -6.49 6.14
C TRP A 68 4.67 -5.47 6.90
N PHE A 69 3.99 -4.42 7.41
CA PHE A 69 4.63 -3.31 8.09
C PHE A 69 3.95 -3.01 9.42
N ASN A 70 4.74 -2.57 10.40
CA ASN A 70 4.26 -2.14 11.71
C ASN A 70 3.68 -0.73 11.61
N LEU A 71 2.48 -0.64 11.05
CA LEU A 71 1.73 0.59 10.84
C LEU A 71 0.32 0.42 11.36
N THR A 72 -0.19 1.44 12.06
CA THR A 72 -1.61 1.49 12.37
C THR A 72 -2.39 1.76 11.08
N LYS A 73 -3.70 1.48 11.11
CA LYS A 73 -4.56 1.78 9.96
C LYS A 73 -4.51 3.26 9.60
N GLN A 74 -4.45 4.14 10.59
CA GLN A 74 -4.41 5.59 10.34
C GLN A 74 -3.07 6.01 9.73
N GLU A 75 -1.97 5.47 10.24
CA GLU A 75 -0.65 5.73 9.67
C GLU A 75 -0.58 5.29 8.21
N ALA A 76 -1.13 4.11 7.89
CA ALA A 76 -1.15 3.62 6.51
C ALA A 76 -2.01 4.49 5.59
N LYS A 77 -3.19 4.92 6.06
CA LYS A 77 -4.05 5.84 5.31
C LYS A 77 -3.33 7.15 5.02
N ASP A 78 -2.74 7.74 6.04
CA ASP A 78 -2.04 9.01 5.92
C ASP A 78 -0.85 8.89 4.98
N TYR A 79 -0.11 7.80 5.10
CA TYR A 79 1.06 7.55 4.25
C TYR A 79 0.67 7.42 2.77
N LEU A 80 -0.35 6.61 2.46
CA LEU A 80 -0.79 6.44 1.07
C LEU A 80 -1.42 7.72 0.51
N THR A 81 -2.14 8.48 1.34
CA THR A 81 -2.67 9.78 0.94
C THR A 81 -1.53 10.74 0.60
N PHE A 82 -0.50 10.78 1.43
CA PHE A 82 0.68 11.59 1.17
C PHE A 82 1.38 11.15 -0.12
N ALA A 83 1.52 9.84 -0.34
CA ALA A 83 2.15 9.30 -1.53
C ALA A 83 1.35 9.68 -2.79
N GLU A 84 0.02 9.62 -2.73
CA GLU A 84 -0.83 10.01 -3.84
C GLU A 84 -0.66 11.47 -4.21
N ILE A 85 -0.70 12.35 -3.22
CA ILE A 85 -0.56 13.80 -3.44
C ILE A 85 0.83 14.14 -3.95
N THR A 86 1.86 13.53 -3.36
CA THR A 86 3.26 13.90 -3.60
C THR A 86 3.81 13.29 -4.87
N TRP A 87 3.53 12.02 -5.14
CA TRP A 87 4.20 11.28 -6.22
C TRP A 87 3.27 10.85 -7.35
N VAL A 88 1.98 10.67 -7.10
CA VAL A 88 1.04 10.24 -8.14
C VAL A 88 0.44 11.46 -8.84
N ASN A 89 -0.05 12.43 -8.08
CA ASN A 89 -0.79 13.58 -8.63
C ASN A 89 0.11 14.74 -9.04
N ASP A 90 1.38 14.74 -8.67
CA ASP A 90 2.32 15.78 -9.09
C ASP A 90 3.05 15.34 -10.37
N PRO A 91 2.77 15.99 -11.53
CA PRO A 91 3.39 15.58 -12.80
C PRO A 91 4.92 15.67 -12.79
N LEU A 92 5.49 16.65 -12.10
CA LEU A 92 6.93 16.85 -12.05
C LEU A 92 7.62 15.74 -11.24
N LEU A 93 7.04 15.38 -10.09
CA LEU A 93 7.60 14.33 -9.24
C LEU A 93 7.37 12.95 -9.83
N SER A 94 6.19 12.72 -10.42
CA SER A 94 5.88 11.43 -11.03
C SER A 94 6.79 11.10 -12.21
N LEU A 95 7.31 12.09 -12.91
CA LEU A 95 8.27 11.89 -13.99
C LEU A 95 9.65 11.44 -13.51
N LYS A 96 9.97 11.66 -12.24
CA LYS A 96 11.26 11.28 -11.65
C LYS A 96 11.24 9.85 -11.10
N LEU A 97 10.07 9.28 -10.93
CA LEU A 97 9.94 7.89 -10.54
C LEU A 97 10.20 6.96 -11.71
#